data_5241565b9dff4af5ac7ce087ae50cb48
#
_entry.id   5241565b9dff4af5ac7ce087ae50cb48
#
_cell.length_a   1.000
_cell.length_b   1.000
_cell.length_c   1.000
_cell.angle_alpha   90.00
_cell.angle_beta   90.00
_cell.angle_gamma   90.00
#
_symmetry.space_group_name_H-M   'P 1'
#
loop_
_entity.id
_entity.type
_entity.pdbx_description
1 polymer ?
#
loop_
_entity_poly.entity_id
_entity_poly.type
_entity_poly.pdbx_seq_one_letter_code
_entity_poly.pdbx_strand_id
1 'polypeptide(L)'
;MAPYGIGAVAMICLAISPIAESINLLTYDLVLSTLQKKRTNQEETTSPVIVIGINENDINRFGWPMNDNYLCTAITELSEWGAASISLDLYRDVEVPAQNNCLRTIIKNNKRLISIRNIAENIPAIPGTPDRQQGFNDLVLDNDGVIRRDLVHVSNQVLSVRSLALRLIETANQEADLDQKIEALPSDLWLSKNAGGYLNLPGAGYQTMLDTNNLNSIPIRSFSELLDQSINPADIKNKIVLIGTTARSIKDVYEIPQSRFHDGDSFLQIPGVKIHALRVLNLTDLLQNKKPSIHAFERHYAQMTAALLFLIGIAIAEIPRSLRISIIGIGICTSILAASIVLIQAKLDLWIDFSLPVSALAFSGGAGVLRRGLVSQQHQRMMQRLLGQTSSPSVADQLWEKRDELLQDGRFLGREQVVTILFTDTCNFTTVSEQLTPSELMNWLNRGISIAVKAVNERNGMVNKFTGDGMLAVFGAPISEGKNQDAKNALQAAAEIQIRFKELNEELKKERSHKMGLRIGIHSGVVLTGSLGNTERLEYAVMGDAVNCASRLESYEKNRQSNLVRVLVSSATRENLNDHDTKYLWEDWGSLKVKGRSEKLLVYELKDKEPEDETASRKTVDL
;
A
#
# COMPACT_ATOMS: atom_id res chain seq x y z
N MET A 1 -16.52 10.50 0.26
CA MET A 1 -16.46 10.24 1.73
C MET A 1 -16.25 8.75 2.05
N ALA A 2 -17.03 7.82 1.47
CA ALA A 2 -16.95 6.38 1.79
C ALA A 2 -15.53 5.76 1.82
N PRO A 3 -14.62 5.97 0.86
CA PRO A 3 -13.29 5.35 0.89
C PRO A 3 -12.44 5.76 2.10
N TYR A 4 -12.54 7.00 2.56
CA TYR A 4 -11.82 7.46 3.76
C TYR A 4 -12.37 6.83 5.04
N GLY A 5 -13.70 6.63 5.12
CA GLY A 5 -14.33 5.88 6.21
C GLY A 5 -13.82 4.43 6.27
N ILE A 6 -13.70 3.77 5.12
CA ILE A 6 -13.12 2.41 5.03
C ILE A 6 -11.66 2.41 5.47
N GLY A 7 -10.85 3.38 5.01
CA GLY A 7 -9.46 3.52 5.42
C GLY A 7 -9.30 3.74 6.93
N ALA A 8 -10.14 4.58 7.53
CA ALA A 8 -10.16 4.81 8.97
C ALA A 8 -10.54 3.55 9.77
N VAL A 9 -11.57 2.81 9.32
CA VAL A 9 -11.97 1.55 9.94
C VAL A 9 -10.85 0.52 9.82
N ALA A 10 -10.22 0.37 8.66
CA ALA A 10 -9.09 -0.55 8.47
C ALA A 10 -7.91 -0.22 9.41
N MET A 11 -7.59 1.08 9.56
CA MET A 11 -6.55 1.53 10.49
C MET A 11 -6.92 1.19 11.95
N ILE A 12 -8.16 1.45 12.37
CA ILE A 12 -8.62 1.13 13.73
C ILE A 12 -8.59 -0.37 13.97
N CYS A 13 -9.09 -1.18 13.03
CA CYS A 13 -9.05 -2.64 13.13
C CYS A 13 -7.61 -3.17 13.26
N LEU A 14 -6.68 -2.63 12.45
CA LEU A 14 -5.26 -2.99 12.58
C LEU A 14 -4.71 -2.56 13.94
N ALA A 15 -5.01 -1.34 14.38
CA ALA A 15 -4.52 -0.79 15.63
C ALA A 15 -4.83 -1.65 16.87
N ILE A 16 -5.98 -2.31 16.91
CA ILE A 16 -6.40 -3.16 18.03
C ILE A 16 -6.09 -4.65 17.80
N SER A 17 -5.48 -4.99 16.67
CA SER A 17 -5.22 -6.38 16.31
C SER A 17 -3.87 -6.88 16.85
N PRO A 18 -3.76 -8.18 17.17
CA PRO A 18 -2.47 -8.80 17.49
C PRO A 18 -1.41 -8.67 16.37
N ILE A 19 -1.86 -8.47 15.13
CA ILE A 19 -0.96 -8.26 13.97
C ILE A 19 -0.14 -6.98 14.15
N ALA A 20 -0.75 -5.88 14.64
CA ALA A 20 -0.03 -4.64 14.90
C ALA A 20 1.06 -4.83 15.96
N GLU A 21 0.75 -5.55 17.04
CA GLU A 21 1.72 -5.90 18.07
C GLU A 21 2.87 -6.73 17.48
N SER A 22 2.57 -7.77 16.72
CA SER A 22 3.59 -8.61 16.05
C SER A 22 4.51 -7.80 15.12
N ILE A 23 3.96 -6.86 14.34
CA ILE A 23 4.75 -5.96 13.49
C ILE A 23 5.67 -5.08 14.32
N ASN A 24 5.16 -4.52 15.42
CA ASN A 24 5.93 -3.66 16.32
C ASN A 24 7.07 -4.42 17.01
N LEU A 25 6.81 -5.64 17.50
CA LEU A 25 7.81 -6.51 18.11
C LEU A 25 8.89 -6.93 17.08
N LEU A 26 8.47 -7.32 15.88
CA LEU A 26 9.41 -7.67 14.80
C LEU A 26 10.30 -6.49 14.41
N THR A 27 9.73 -5.27 14.32
CA THR A 27 10.49 -4.06 14.01
C THR A 27 11.49 -3.74 15.13
N TYR A 28 11.07 -3.90 16.38
CA TYR A 28 11.93 -3.75 17.56
C TYR A 28 13.13 -4.71 17.50
N ASP A 29 12.87 -6.00 17.27
CA ASP A 29 13.90 -7.03 17.18
C ASP A 29 14.90 -6.75 16.03
N LEU A 30 14.38 -6.34 14.87
CA LEU A 30 15.20 -5.98 13.72
C LEU A 30 16.16 -4.82 14.03
N VAL A 31 15.67 -3.79 14.70
CA VAL A 31 16.50 -2.63 15.09
C VAL A 31 17.59 -3.04 16.07
N LEU A 32 17.26 -3.82 17.11
CA LEU A 32 18.22 -4.28 18.09
C LEU A 32 19.28 -5.20 17.46
N SER A 33 18.86 -6.13 16.61
CA SER A 33 19.79 -7.11 16.02
C SER A 33 20.73 -6.52 14.96
N THR A 34 20.25 -5.53 14.17
CA THR A 34 21.00 -5.06 12.99
C THR A 34 21.69 -3.72 13.21
N LEU A 35 21.00 -2.75 13.83
CA LEU A 35 21.47 -1.37 13.90
C LEU A 35 22.20 -1.05 15.21
N GLN A 36 21.86 -1.73 16.31
CA GLN A 36 22.54 -1.50 17.60
C GLN A 36 23.75 -2.41 17.83
N LYS A 37 23.95 -3.44 17.04
CA LYS A 37 25.08 -4.39 17.10
C LYS A 37 26.49 -3.72 17.11
N LYS A 38 26.59 -2.47 16.67
CA LYS A 38 27.86 -1.72 16.59
C LYS A 38 28.30 -1.01 17.89
N ARG A 39 27.49 -1.04 18.96
CA ARG A 39 27.82 -0.32 20.21
C ARG A 39 28.65 -1.13 21.22
N THR A 40 28.86 -2.42 20.99
CA THR A 40 29.49 -3.34 21.94
C THR A 40 30.97 -3.55 21.67
N ASN A 41 31.79 -2.58 22.03
CA ASN A 41 33.23 -2.80 22.32
C ASN A 41 33.50 -2.38 23.78
N GLN A 42 32.82 -3.00 24.76
CA GLN A 42 33.23 -2.90 26.16
C GLN A 42 33.95 -4.19 26.56
N GLU A 43 35.15 -4.04 27.11
CA GLU A 43 36.00 -5.10 27.55
C GLU A 43 35.31 -5.98 28.62
N GLU A 44 35.38 -7.29 28.46
CA GLU A 44 34.83 -8.32 29.38
C GLU A 44 35.29 -8.16 30.84
N THR A 45 36.37 -7.43 31.05
CA THR A 45 37.09 -7.36 32.34
C THR A 45 36.39 -6.52 33.41
N THR A 46 35.37 -5.73 33.10
CA THR A 46 34.75 -4.79 34.04
C THR A 46 33.32 -5.13 34.47
N SER A 47 32.74 -6.23 34.02
CA SER A 47 31.37 -6.60 34.42
C SER A 47 31.25 -6.85 35.91
N PRO A 48 30.26 -6.20 36.61
CA PRO A 48 30.00 -6.45 38.02
C PRO A 48 29.34 -7.82 38.29
N VAL A 49 28.98 -8.54 37.23
CA VAL A 49 28.29 -9.81 37.30
C VAL A 49 29.10 -10.88 36.58
N ILE A 50 29.12 -12.08 37.13
CA ILE A 50 29.75 -13.28 36.52
C ILE A 50 28.83 -14.48 36.68
N VAL A 51 28.82 -15.36 35.66
CA VAL A 51 28.10 -16.64 35.67
C VAL A 51 29.03 -17.80 35.86
N ILE A 52 28.73 -18.67 36.81
CA ILE A 52 29.32 -20.00 36.97
C ILE A 52 28.35 -21.00 36.33
N GLY A 53 28.67 -21.39 35.09
CA GLY A 53 27.79 -22.21 34.24
C GLY A 53 28.04 -23.69 34.43
N ILE A 54 26.99 -24.47 34.69
CA ILE A 54 27.02 -25.94 34.67
C ILE A 54 26.80 -26.36 33.23
N ASN A 55 27.85 -26.73 32.54
CA ASN A 55 27.82 -27.15 31.14
C ASN A 55 27.71 -28.67 30.97
N GLU A 56 27.68 -29.18 29.71
CA GLU A 56 27.57 -30.61 29.43
C GLU A 56 28.70 -31.46 30.05
N ASN A 57 29.94 -30.92 30.10
CA ASN A 57 31.06 -31.60 30.69
C ASN A 57 30.92 -31.71 32.22
N ASP A 58 30.39 -30.65 32.85
CA ASP A 58 30.10 -30.64 34.28
C ASP A 58 29.02 -31.66 34.63
N ILE A 59 27.97 -31.79 33.81
CA ILE A 59 26.93 -32.78 33.97
C ILE A 59 27.49 -34.21 33.85
N ASN A 60 28.35 -34.42 32.86
CA ASN A 60 29.00 -35.73 32.69
C ASN A 60 29.93 -36.08 33.86
N ARG A 61 30.59 -35.06 34.44
CA ARG A 61 31.57 -35.27 35.54
C ARG A 61 30.90 -35.45 36.90
N PHE A 62 29.85 -34.64 37.20
CA PHE A 62 29.25 -34.55 38.53
C PHE A 62 27.85 -35.19 38.62
N GLY A 63 27.30 -35.60 37.49
CA GLY A 63 25.92 -36.13 37.37
C GLY A 63 24.82 -35.06 37.37
N TRP A 64 23.62 -35.50 36.98
CA TRP A 64 22.41 -34.67 37.01
C TRP A 64 21.20 -35.45 37.54
N PRO A 65 20.40 -34.93 38.47
CA PRO A 65 20.61 -33.66 39.18
C PRO A 65 21.89 -33.70 40.02
N MET A 66 22.66 -32.58 40.00
CA MET A 66 23.92 -32.43 40.70
C MET A 66 23.77 -32.60 42.21
N ASN A 67 24.70 -33.29 42.85
CA ASN A 67 24.69 -33.48 44.29
C ASN A 67 24.93 -32.17 45.03
N ASP A 68 24.12 -31.88 46.07
CA ASP A 68 24.16 -30.66 46.84
C ASP A 68 25.50 -30.40 47.53
N ASN A 69 26.29 -31.43 47.84
CA ASN A 69 27.63 -31.27 48.40
C ASN A 69 28.56 -30.46 47.47
N TYR A 70 28.49 -30.69 46.14
CA TYR A 70 29.30 -29.90 45.20
C TYR A 70 28.82 -28.44 45.16
N LEU A 71 27.49 -28.20 45.20
CA LEU A 71 26.95 -26.85 45.30
C LEU A 71 27.36 -26.15 46.57
N CYS A 72 27.35 -26.85 47.69
CA CYS A 72 27.77 -26.31 49.00
C CYS A 72 29.25 -25.93 49.00
N THR A 73 30.12 -26.77 48.42
CA THR A 73 31.56 -26.47 48.26
C THR A 73 31.72 -25.22 47.40
N ALA A 74 31.07 -25.14 46.27
CA ALA A 74 31.14 -24.00 45.38
C ALA A 74 30.69 -22.69 46.04
N ILE A 75 29.57 -22.69 46.77
CA ILE A 75 29.05 -21.53 47.47
C ILE A 75 30.02 -21.09 48.58
N THR A 76 30.64 -22.04 49.30
CA THR A 76 31.63 -21.74 50.33
C THR A 76 32.86 -21.06 49.75
N GLU A 77 33.47 -21.64 48.70
CA GLU A 77 34.60 -21.06 48.01
C GLU A 77 34.33 -19.64 47.48
N LEU A 78 33.19 -19.45 46.77
CA LEU A 78 32.81 -18.14 46.28
C LEU A 78 32.65 -17.10 47.43
N SER A 79 32.16 -17.55 48.57
CA SER A 79 32.00 -16.68 49.76
C SER A 79 33.35 -16.31 50.37
N GLU A 80 34.30 -17.26 50.43
CA GLU A 80 35.66 -17.07 50.86
C GLU A 80 36.46 -16.15 49.93
N TRP A 81 36.24 -16.25 48.61
CA TRP A 81 36.83 -15.36 47.60
C TRP A 81 36.18 -13.96 47.58
N GLY A 82 35.17 -13.73 48.42
CA GLY A 82 34.60 -12.39 48.63
C GLY A 82 33.58 -11.98 47.58
N ALA A 83 32.82 -12.91 47.05
CA ALA A 83 31.66 -12.59 46.22
C ALA A 83 30.70 -11.63 46.97
N ALA A 84 30.20 -10.59 46.33
CA ALA A 84 29.31 -9.61 46.92
C ALA A 84 27.91 -10.21 47.21
N SER A 85 27.40 -10.97 46.31
CA SER A 85 26.20 -11.82 46.47
C SER A 85 26.30 -13.04 45.57
N ILE A 86 25.63 -14.13 45.95
CA ILE A 86 25.63 -15.41 45.23
C ILE A 86 24.19 -15.85 44.99
N SER A 87 23.86 -16.30 43.80
CA SER A 87 22.59 -16.96 43.50
C SER A 87 22.82 -18.39 43.09
N LEU A 88 21.96 -19.27 43.56
CA LEU A 88 21.80 -20.61 43.00
C LEU A 88 20.52 -20.61 42.13
N ASP A 89 20.70 -20.54 40.82
CA ASP A 89 19.61 -20.57 39.84
C ASP A 89 19.27 -22.02 39.49
N LEU A 90 19.00 -22.81 40.52
CA LEU A 90 18.56 -24.19 40.44
C LEU A 90 17.49 -24.42 41.50
N TYR A 91 16.38 -25.03 41.13
CA TYR A 91 15.35 -25.41 42.09
C TYR A 91 15.89 -26.53 43.00
N ARG A 92 15.84 -26.30 44.31
CA ARG A 92 16.30 -27.18 45.37
C ARG A 92 15.29 -27.23 46.51
N ASP A 93 14.02 -27.32 46.14
CA ASP A 93 12.92 -27.59 47.06
C ASP A 93 13.03 -29.03 47.64
N VAL A 94 13.69 -29.94 46.88
CA VAL A 94 14.05 -31.31 47.30
C VAL A 94 15.57 -31.46 47.30
N GLU A 95 16.13 -32.02 48.39
CA GLU A 95 17.53 -32.26 48.57
C GLU A 95 18.10 -33.37 47.68
N VAL A 96 19.32 -33.23 47.22
CA VAL A 96 20.05 -34.22 46.39
C VAL A 96 21.41 -34.56 47.00
N PRO A 97 21.65 -35.80 47.49
CA PRO A 97 20.66 -36.86 47.74
C PRO A 97 19.70 -36.51 48.86
N ALA A 98 18.61 -37.25 48.96
CA ALA A 98 17.60 -37.07 50.02
C ALA A 98 18.27 -37.06 51.42
N GLN A 99 17.79 -36.16 52.29
CA GLN A 99 18.34 -35.89 53.63
C GLN A 99 19.70 -35.17 53.68
N ASN A 100 20.12 -34.58 52.59
CA ASN A 100 21.33 -33.76 52.54
C ASN A 100 21.00 -32.31 53.03
N ASN A 101 21.28 -32.02 54.28
CA ASN A 101 20.97 -30.73 54.88
C ASN A 101 21.99 -29.62 54.60
N CYS A 102 22.95 -29.83 53.69
CA CYS A 102 24.06 -28.92 53.48
C CYS A 102 23.56 -27.57 52.96
N LEU A 103 22.71 -27.51 51.94
CA LEU A 103 22.15 -26.24 51.43
C LEU A 103 21.27 -25.50 52.46
N ARG A 104 20.48 -26.24 53.23
CA ARG A 104 19.68 -25.65 54.34
C ARG A 104 20.58 -25.03 55.41
N THR A 105 21.75 -25.59 55.69
CA THR A 105 22.70 -25.08 56.66
C THR A 105 23.41 -23.85 56.12
N ILE A 106 23.86 -23.88 54.88
CA ILE A 106 24.54 -22.77 54.23
C ILE A 106 23.63 -21.56 54.11
N ILE A 107 22.37 -21.72 53.64
CA ILE A 107 21.46 -20.59 53.42
C ILE A 107 21.16 -19.84 54.75
N LYS A 108 21.12 -20.52 55.86
CA LYS A 108 20.89 -19.90 57.16
C LYS A 108 22.12 -19.11 57.65
N ASN A 109 23.31 -19.60 57.33
CA ASN A 109 24.55 -19.02 57.85
C ASN A 109 25.21 -18.02 56.90
N ASN A 110 24.87 -18.07 55.63
CA ASN A 110 25.45 -17.21 54.59
C ASN A 110 24.41 -16.20 54.10
N LYS A 111 24.41 -14.97 54.60
CA LYS A 111 23.48 -13.90 54.24
C LYS A 111 23.66 -13.40 52.79
N ARG A 112 24.76 -13.76 52.09
CA ARG A 112 25.03 -13.40 50.70
C ARG A 112 24.40 -14.34 49.70
N LEU A 113 23.89 -15.50 50.16
CA LEU A 113 23.25 -16.49 49.29
C LEU A 113 21.78 -16.17 49.12
N ILE A 114 21.34 -16.07 47.85
CA ILE A 114 19.95 -15.89 47.45
C ILE A 114 19.46 -17.17 46.79
N SER A 115 18.35 -17.69 47.28
CA SER A 115 17.64 -18.84 46.67
C SER A 115 16.52 -18.37 45.75
N ILE A 116 16.39 -19.05 44.63
CA ILE A 116 15.27 -18.79 43.70
C ILE A 116 13.97 -19.42 44.18
N ARG A 117 12.87 -18.82 43.76
CA ARG A 117 11.52 -19.35 43.80
C ARG A 117 10.81 -19.04 42.48
N ASN A 118 9.87 -19.86 42.06
CA ASN A 118 9.02 -19.55 40.92
C ASN A 118 7.60 -19.20 41.39
N ILE A 119 7.11 -18.02 41.02
CA ILE A 119 5.78 -17.55 41.44
C ILE A 119 4.70 -18.18 40.53
N ALA A 120 4.95 -18.24 39.22
CA ALA A 120 3.99 -18.74 38.27
C ALA A 120 3.68 -20.23 38.46
N GLU A 121 4.72 -21.04 38.73
CA GLU A 121 4.59 -22.49 38.94
C GLU A 121 4.50 -22.87 40.42
N ASN A 122 4.55 -21.88 41.32
CA ASN A 122 4.50 -22.08 42.78
C ASN A 122 5.60 -23.01 43.31
N ILE A 123 6.82 -22.91 42.76
CA ILE A 123 7.97 -23.68 43.24
C ILE A 123 8.63 -22.89 44.39
N PRO A 124 8.75 -23.47 45.59
CA PRO A 124 9.34 -22.76 46.73
C PRO A 124 10.86 -22.67 46.65
N ALA A 125 11.44 -21.74 47.38
CA ALA A 125 12.86 -21.64 47.61
C ALA A 125 13.38 -22.85 48.44
N ILE A 126 14.71 -22.96 48.58
CA ILE A 126 15.37 -23.95 49.46
C ILE A 126 14.67 -23.94 50.82
N PRO A 127 14.27 -25.10 51.37
CA PRO A 127 13.55 -25.14 52.64
C PRO A 127 14.30 -24.45 53.80
N GLY A 128 13.61 -23.54 54.46
CA GLY A 128 14.17 -22.77 55.57
C GLY A 128 14.90 -21.47 55.16
N THR A 129 14.82 -21.07 53.89
CA THR A 129 15.35 -19.80 53.41
C THR A 129 14.55 -18.64 53.96
N PRO A 130 15.20 -17.63 54.61
CA PRO A 130 14.54 -16.41 55.04
C PRO A 130 14.00 -15.59 53.87
N ASP A 131 12.88 -14.87 54.06
CA ASP A 131 12.21 -14.09 52.97
C ASP A 131 13.16 -13.09 52.29
N ARG A 132 14.11 -12.53 53.02
CA ARG A 132 15.12 -11.60 52.46
C ARG A 132 16.10 -12.25 51.53
N GLN A 133 16.24 -13.58 51.58
CA GLN A 133 17.14 -14.36 50.74
C GLN A 133 16.39 -15.11 49.64
N GLN A 134 15.11 -14.78 49.42
CA GLN A 134 14.30 -15.35 48.35
C GLN A 134 14.10 -14.31 47.25
N GLY A 135 14.39 -14.70 46.00
CA GLY A 135 14.10 -13.91 44.83
C GLY A 135 13.35 -14.75 43.80
N PHE A 136 12.34 -14.17 43.12
CA PHE A 136 11.70 -14.89 42.06
C PHE A 136 12.52 -14.84 40.76
N ASN A 137 12.58 -15.98 40.05
CA ASN A 137 13.32 -16.11 38.80
C ASN A 137 12.40 -16.20 37.56
N ASP A 138 11.11 -15.94 37.71
CA ASP A 138 10.18 -15.96 36.59
C ASP A 138 10.67 -15.02 35.46
N LEU A 139 10.67 -15.55 34.24
CA LEU A 139 10.97 -14.81 33.03
C LEU A 139 9.68 -14.47 32.31
N VAL A 140 9.56 -13.25 31.83
CA VAL A 140 8.37 -12.80 31.09
C VAL A 140 8.62 -13.00 29.60
N LEU A 141 7.92 -13.99 29.05
CA LEU A 141 7.92 -14.24 27.61
C LEU A 141 6.79 -13.44 26.96
N ASP A 142 7.07 -12.87 25.80
CA ASP A 142 6.04 -12.33 24.93
C ASP A 142 5.28 -13.45 24.22
N ASN A 143 4.17 -13.14 23.57
CA ASN A 143 3.33 -14.13 22.88
C ASN A 143 4.05 -14.95 21.82
N ASP A 144 5.20 -14.46 21.36
CA ASP A 144 6.06 -15.10 20.36
C ASP A 144 7.24 -15.88 20.96
N GLY A 145 7.26 -16.02 22.30
CA GLY A 145 8.29 -16.78 23.02
C GLY A 145 9.59 -16.03 23.28
N VAL A 146 9.69 -14.76 22.88
CA VAL A 146 10.92 -13.95 23.04
C VAL A 146 10.89 -13.13 24.32
N ILE A 147 12.03 -13.06 25.01
CA ILE A 147 12.21 -12.24 26.19
C ILE A 147 12.67 -10.83 25.81
N ARG A 148 11.80 -9.84 26.05
CA ARG A 148 12.09 -8.41 25.79
C ARG A 148 11.92 -7.53 27.02
N ARG A 149 11.35 -8.10 28.08
CA ARG A 149 10.99 -7.38 29.32
C ARG A 149 11.58 -8.05 30.54
N ASP A 150 11.85 -7.21 31.54
CA ASP A 150 12.22 -7.65 32.88
C ASP A 150 11.08 -7.33 33.87
N LEU A 151 10.70 -8.30 34.67
CA LEU A 151 9.79 -8.15 35.81
C LEU A 151 10.63 -7.94 37.07
N VAL A 152 10.74 -6.70 37.49
CA VAL A 152 11.62 -6.31 38.59
C VAL A 152 11.02 -6.59 39.96
N HIS A 153 9.74 -6.29 40.14
CA HIS A 153 9.03 -6.43 41.42
C HIS A 153 7.55 -6.69 41.18
N VAL A 154 6.98 -7.63 41.93
CA VAL A 154 5.54 -7.89 41.96
C VAL A 154 5.00 -7.38 43.28
N SER A 155 4.07 -6.43 43.22
CA SER A 155 3.40 -5.91 44.40
C SER A 155 1.91 -5.78 44.16
N ASN A 156 1.13 -6.44 45.00
CA ASN A 156 -0.32 -6.28 45.07
C ASN A 156 -0.73 -6.23 46.54
N GLN A 157 -2.01 -6.11 46.86
CA GLN A 157 -2.52 -6.02 48.22
C GLN A 157 -2.16 -7.23 49.14
N VAL A 158 -1.75 -8.35 48.57
CA VAL A 158 -1.54 -9.64 49.25
C VAL A 158 -0.07 -10.06 49.19
N LEU A 159 0.63 -9.75 48.12
CA LEU A 159 1.98 -10.25 47.84
C LEU A 159 2.91 -9.11 47.44
N SER A 160 4.06 -9.03 48.08
CA SER A 160 5.16 -8.15 47.68
C SER A 160 6.44 -8.97 47.61
N VAL A 161 6.86 -9.29 46.37
CA VAL A 161 8.01 -10.18 46.10
C VAL A 161 8.97 -9.52 45.13
N ARG A 162 10.25 -9.56 45.45
CA ARG A 162 11.34 -9.00 44.62
C ARG A 162 11.91 -10.04 43.68
N SER A 163 12.34 -9.60 42.49
CA SER A 163 13.02 -10.48 41.54
C SER A 163 14.39 -10.95 42.08
N LEU A 164 14.90 -12.01 41.54
CA LEU A 164 16.25 -12.50 41.82
C LEU A 164 17.28 -11.38 41.59
N ALA A 165 17.20 -10.65 40.51
CA ALA A 165 18.10 -9.54 40.18
C ALA A 165 18.09 -8.47 41.24
N LEU A 166 16.91 -8.03 41.70
CA LEU A 166 16.77 -7.01 42.72
C LEU A 166 17.33 -7.48 44.08
N ARG A 167 17.07 -8.73 44.44
CA ARG A 167 17.62 -9.33 45.68
C ARG A 167 19.14 -9.42 45.70
N LEU A 168 19.73 -9.79 44.56
CA LEU A 168 21.19 -9.86 44.44
C LEU A 168 21.86 -8.51 44.56
N ILE A 169 21.28 -7.45 43.98
CA ILE A 169 21.80 -6.08 44.09
C ILE A 169 21.64 -5.56 45.50
N GLU A 170 20.47 -5.75 46.15
CA GLU A 170 20.22 -5.39 47.55
C GLU A 170 21.27 -6.02 48.48
N THR A 171 21.53 -7.29 48.28
CA THR A 171 22.49 -8.06 49.08
C THR A 171 23.93 -7.61 48.82
N ALA A 172 24.31 -7.36 47.56
CA ALA A 172 25.65 -6.94 47.19
C ALA A 172 26.02 -5.55 47.74
N ASN A 173 25.09 -4.61 47.65
CA ASN A 173 25.35 -3.21 48.04
C ASN A 173 25.17 -2.95 49.54
N GLN A 174 24.53 -3.84 50.29
CA GLN A 174 24.10 -3.68 51.67
C GLN A 174 23.32 -2.34 51.89
N GLU A 175 22.60 -1.91 50.84
CA GLU A 175 21.90 -0.62 50.85
C GLU A 175 20.57 -0.74 51.57
N ALA A 176 20.43 0.09 52.64
CA ALA A 176 19.16 0.25 53.36
C ALA A 176 18.10 1.01 52.54
N ASP A 177 18.53 1.78 51.51
CA ASP A 177 17.70 2.74 50.78
C ASP A 177 17.35 2.32 49.33
N LEU A 178 17.44 1.03 48.99
CA LEU A 178 17.16 0.57 47.61
C LEU A 178 15.71 0.84 47.18
N ASP A 179 14.76 0.77 48.11
CA ASP A 179 13.35 1.10 47.82
C ASP A 179 13.18 2.57 47.42
N GLN A 180 13.87 3.50 48.13
CA GLN A 180 13.84 4.91 47.76
C GLN A 180 14.49 5.19 46.41
N LYS A 181 15.57 4.46 46.08
CA LYS A 181 16.19 4.55 44.74
C LYS A 181 15.27 4.05 43.61
N ILE A 182 14.54 2.99 43.86
CA ILE A 182 13.56 2.44 42.88
C ILE A 182 12.38 3.41 42.72
N GLU A 183 11.87 3.97 43.82
CA GLU A 183 10.79 4.95 43.78
C GLU A 183 11.22 6.26 43.12
N ALA A 184 12.50 6.62 43.22
CA ALA A 184 13.07 7.79 42.56
C ALA A 184 13.35 7.61 41.08
N LEU A 185 13.23 6.38 40.54
CA LEU A 185 13.37 6.14 39.10
C LEU A 185 12.24 6.84 38.35
N PRO A 186 12.53 7.40 37.17
CA PRO A 186 11.52 8.03 36.34
C PRO A 186 10.33 7.10 36.04
N SER A 187 9.12 7.63 36.18
CA SER A 187 7.89 6.83 36.01
C SER A 187 7.71 6.27 34.59
N ASP A 188 8.34 6.89 33.59
CA ASP A 188 8.34 6.50 32.19
C ASP A 188 9.25 5.30 31.87
N LEU A 189 10.07 4.86 32.84
CA LEU A 189 10.82 3.59 32.74
C LEU A 189 9.92 2.38 32.95
N TRP A 190 8.84 2.54 33.70
CA TRP A 190 7.91 1.45 33.95
C TRP A 190 6.93 1.29 32.81
N LEU A 191 6.85 0.07 32.27
CA LEU A 191 5.94 -0.22 31.17
C LEU A 191 4.49 -0.07 31.60
N SER A 192 3.77 0.84 30.95
CA SER A 192 2.32 0.92 31.05
C SER A 192 1.66 -0.20 30.23
N LYS A 193 0.35 -0.41 30.43
CA LYS A 193 -0.41 -1.45 29.69
C LYS A 193 -0.27 -1.36 28.17
N ASN A 194 -0.04 -0.17 27.65
CA ASN A 194 0.06 0.11 26.22
C ASN A 194 1.33 0.93 25.92
N ALA A 195 2.48 0.41 26.33
CA ALA A 195 3.77 1.05 26.11
C ALA A 195 4.41 0.53 24.81
N GLY A 196 5.03 1.42 24.05
CA GLY A 196 5.68 1.07 22.79
C GLY A 196 4.70 0.43 21.82
N GLY A 197 5.06 -0.75 21.35
CA GLY A 197 4.23 -1.56 20.47
C GLY A 197 3.30 -2.57 21.15
N TYR A 198 3.32 -2.64 22.49
CA TYR A 198 2.48 -3.59 23.23
C TYR A 198 1.00 -3.20 23.25
N LEU A 199 0.15 -4.23 23.29
CA LEU A 199 -1.29 -4.13 23.44
C LEU A 199 -1.72 -4.82 24.73
N ASN A 200 -2.22 -4.02 25.68
CA ASN A 200 -2.86 -4.53 26.89
C ASN A 200 -1.96 -5.50 27.69
N LEU A 201 -0.71 -5.07 27.97
CA LEU A 201 0.20 -5.85 28.81
C LEU A 201 -0.45 -6.30 30.12
N PRO A 202 -0.20 -7.51 30.59
CA PRO A 202 -0.61 -7.94 31.91
C PRO A 202 -0.03 -6.99 32.97
N GLY A 203 -0.89 -6.37 33.76
CA GLY A 203 -0.52 -5.36 34.75
C GLY A 203 0.10 -5.90 36.05
N ALA A 204 0.71 -7.08 36.03
CA ALA A 204 1.33 -7.70 37.19
C ALA A 204 2.75 -7.14 37.40
N GLY A 205 2.90 -6.23 38.37
CA GLY A 205 4.20 -5.77 38.83
C GLY A 205 4.86 -4.66 38.02
N TYR A 206 6.05 -4.29 38.44
CA TYR A 206 6.90 -3.29 37.78
C TYR A 206 7.76 -3.94 36.72
N GLN A 207 7.49 -3.60 35.46
CA GLN A 207 8.21 -4.15 34.31
C GLN A 207 8.99 -3.06 33.57
N THR A 208 10.18 -3.42 33.06
CA THR A 208 11.02 -2.53 32.23
C THR A 208 11.39 -3.25 30.93
N MET A 209 11.83 -2.49 29.91
CA MET A 209 12.46 -3.11 28.73
C MET A 209 13.83 -3.65 29.11
N LEU A 210 14.18 -4.83 28.58
CA LEU A 210 15.47 -5.48 28.79
C LEU A 210 16.43 -5.09 27.66
N ASP A 211 17.53 -4.40 28.02
CA ASP A 211 18.61 -4.13 27.04
C ASP A 211 19.49 -5.38 26.87
N THR A 212 19.34 -6.03 25.75
CA THR A 212 20.05 -7.27 25.43
C THR A 212 21.40 -7.05 24.76
N ASN A 213 21.81 -5.80 24.51
CA ASN A 213 23.08 -5.49 23.85
C ASN A 213 24.32 -5.84 24.72
N ASN A 214 24.16 -5.83 26.04
CA ASN A 214 25.24 -6.11 26.98
C ASN A 214 25.43 -7.61 27.30
N LEU A 215 24.69 -8.50 26.65
CA LEU A 215 24.73 -9.94 26.92
C LEU A 215 26.13 -10.55 26.80
N ASN A 216 26.93 -10.08 25.84
CA ASN A 216 28.28 -10.58 25.59
C ASN A 216 29.32 -10.02 26.57
N SER A 217 29.00 -9.00 27.34
CA SER A 217 29.91 -8.47 28.39
C SER A 217 29.88 -9.28 29.68
N ILE A 218 29.00 -10.28 29.81
CA ILE A 218 28.86 -11.11 30.98
C ILE A 218 29.79 -12.31 30.85
N PRO A 219 30.85 -12.39 31.68
CA PRO A 219 31.76 -13.52 31.67
C PRO A 219 31.09 -14.79 32.19
N ILE A 220 31.39 -15.93 31.55
CA ILE A 220 30.95 -17.25 31.98
C ILE A 220 32.22 -18.09 32.29
N ARG A 221 32.24 -18.74 33.47
CA ARG A 221 33.21 -19.73 33.87
C ARG A 221 32.53 -21.08 34.10
N SER A 222 33.21 -22.18 33.89
CA SER A 222 32.60 -23.49 34.13
C SER A 222 32.55 -23.83 35.62
N PHE A 223 31.60 -24.66 36.00
CA PHE A 223 31.46 -25.12 37.37
C PHE A 223 32.68 -25.98 37.80
N SER A 224 33.23 -26.79 36.90
CA SER A 224 34.44 -27.54 37.14
C SER A 224 35.66 -26.64 37.37
N GLU A 225 35.81 -25.52 36.62
CA GLU A 225 36.89 -24.55 36.86
C GLU A 225 36.88 -23.98 38.28
N LEU A 226 35.66 -23.75 38.83
CA LEU A 226 35.50 -23.29 40.21
C LEU A 226 35.98 -24.37 41.20
N LEU A 227 35.46 -25.59 41.13
CA LEU A 227 35.82 -26.67 42.04
C LEU A 227 37.29 -27.11 41.92
N ASP A 228 37.89 -27.00 40.75
CA ASP A 228 39.30 -27.26 40.51
C ASP A 228 40.20 -26.07 40.91
N GLN A 229 39.62 -24.99 41.46
CA GLN A 229 40.30 -23.76 41.88
C GLN A 229 41.17 -23.13 40.80
N SER A 230 40.73 -23.27 39.54
CA SER A 230 41.42 -22.70 38.39
C SER A 230 40.99 -21.27 38.06
N ILE A 231 39.93 -20.77 38.70
CA ILE A 231 39.47 -19.39 38.59
C ILE A 231 40.30 -18.50 39.54
N ASN A 232 40.77 -17.34 39.06
CA ASN A 232 41.43 -16.38 39.90
C ASN A 232 40.44 -15.76 40.90
N PRO A 233 40.63 -15.83 42.24
CA PRO A 233 39.74 -15.24 43.23
C PRO A 233 39.52 -13.74 43.04
N ALA A 234 40.48 -13.03 42.42
CA ALA A 234 40.33 -11.62 42.09
C ALA A 234 39.20 -11.35 41.09
N ASP A 235 38.89 -12.31 40.21
CA ASP A 235 37.81 -12.22 39.22
C ASP A 235 36.42 -12.36 39.86
N ILE A 236 36.34 -12.87 41.08
CA ILE A 236 35.12 -13.11 41.87
C ILE A 236 34.89 -12.04 42.91
N LYS A 237 35.97 -11.47 43.44
CA LYS A 237 35.90 -10.49 44.54
C LYS A 237 35.01 -9.28 44.20
N ASN A 238 34.08 -8.97 45.09
CA ASN A 238 33.09 -7.89 44.94
C ASN A 238 32.18 -8.00 43.73
N LYS A 239 32.06 -9.18 43.10
CA LYS A 239 31.09 -9.42 42.00
C LYS A 239 29.84 -10.14 42.50
N ILE A 240 28.77 -9.96 41.75
CA ILE A 240 27.52 -10.73 41.86
C ILE A 240 27.72 -12.01 41.06
N VAL A 241 27.57 -13.17 41.69
CA VAL A 241 27.82 -14.50 41.08
C VAL A 241 26.51 -15.25 40.94
N LEU A 242 26.22 -15.74 39.75
CA LEU A 242 25.06 -16.60 39.49
C LEU A 242 25.56 -17.99 39.09
N ILE A 243 25.15 -19.03 39.84
CA ILE A 243 25.37 -20.43 39.52
C ILE A 243 24.12 -20.99 38.87
N GLY A 244 24.21 -21.52 37.66
CA GLY A 244 23.10 -22.12 36.96
C GLY A 244 23.49 -22.93 35.74
N THR A 245 22.50 -23.51 35.05
CA THR A 245 22.77 -24.38 33.91
C THR A 245 23.09 -23.60 32.65
N THR A 246 24.09 -24.04 31.91
CA THR A 246 24.42 -23.60 30.55
C THR A 246 24.36 -24.77 29.56
N ALA A 247 24.08 -25.97 30.05
CA ALA A 247 23.96 -27.19 29.27
C ALA A 247 22.62 -27.18 28.46
N ARG A 248 22.72 -27.38 27.16
CA ARG A 248 21.54 -27.43 26.27
C ARG A 248 20.62 -28.63 26.54
N SER A 249 21.17 -29.72 27.07
CA SER A 249 20.42 -30.94 27.42
C SER A 249 19.35 -30.69 28.49
N ILE A 250 19.52 -29.67 29.33
CA ILE A 250 18.58 -29.28 30.38
C ILE A 250 17.39 -28.45 29.86
N LYS A 251 17.50 -27.92 28.62
CA LYS A 251 16.45 -27.12 27.96
C LYS A 251 16.03 -25.84 28.69
N ASP A 252 16.86 -25.34 29.60
CA ASP A 252 16.69 -24.03 30.24
C ASP A 252 17.32 -22.94 29.33
N VAL A 253 16.70 -22.75 28.15
CA VAL A 253 17.20 -21.85 27.11
C VAL A 253 16.07 -21.05 26.50
N TYR A 254 16.34 -19.81 26.19
CA TYR A 254 15.33 -18.83 25.76
C TYR A 254 15.78 -18.05 24.54
N GLU A 255 14.81 -17.45 23.83
CA GLU A 255 15.05 -16.53 22.72
C GLU A 255 15.03 -15.08 23.20
N ILE A 256 15.90 -14.27 22.62
CA ILE A 256 15.96 -12.82 22.77
C ILE A 256 15.86 -12.16 21.40
N PRO A 257 15.65 -10.83 21.28
CA PRO A 257 15.54 -10.14 19.98
C PRO A 257 16.63 -10.50 18.98
N GLN A 258 17.88 -10.57 19.43
CA GLN A 258 19.04 -10.90 18.56
C GLN A 258 19.06 -12.34 18.08
N SER A 259 18.37 -13.26 18.75
CA SER A 259 18.31 -14.68 18.35
C SER A 259 17.62 -14.87 16.99
N ARG A 260 16.68 -14.00 16.64
CA ARG A 260 15.86 -14.13 15.42
C ARG A 260 16.57 -13.81 14.11
N PHE A 261 17.61 -12.98 14.18
CA PHE A 261 18.31 -12.48 12.99
C PHE A 261 19.79 -12.88 12.98
N HIS A 262 20.11 -14.03 13.56
CA HIS A 262 21.47 -14.56 13.57
C HIS A 262 21.73 -15.35 12.29
N ASP A 263 22.79 -15.00 11.54
CA ASP A 263 23.22 -15.70 10.34
C ASP A 263 23.90 -17.04 10.72
N GLY A 264 23.13 -18.10 10.91
CA GLY A 264 23.65 -19.44 11.20
C GLY A 264 22.52 -20.47 11.36
N ASP A 265 22.83 -21.74 11.06
CA ASP A 265 21.88 -22.88 11.10
C ASP A 265 21.37 -23.25 12.50
N SER A 266 21.82 -22.57 13.55
CA SER A 266 21.35 -22.78 14.93
C SER A 266 20.76 -21.51 15.49
N PHE A 267 19.48 -21.52 15.84
CA PHE A 267 18.87 -20.49 16.68
C PHE A 267 19.76 -20.25 17.90
N LEU A 268 20.17 -19.00 18.11
CA LEU A 268 20.98 -18.63 19.25
C LEU A 268 20.08 -18.65 20.49
N GLN A 269 20.00 -19.79 21.16
CA GLN A 269 19.29 -19.93 22.43
C GLN A 269 20.21 -19.54 23.57
N ILE A 270 19.73 -18.68 24.47
CA ILE A 270 20.47 -18.14 25.58
C ILE A 270 20.09 -18.89 26.86
N PRO A 271 21.06 -19.41 27.63
CA PRO A 271 20.79 -20.05 28.92
C PRO A 271 20.07 -19.10 29.89
N GLY A 272 19.10 -19.60 30.65
CA GLY A 272 18.31 -18.84 31.62
C GLY A 272 19.17 -18.10 32.63
N VAL A 273 20.18 -18.75 33.18
CA VAL A 273 21.15 -18.12 34.13
C VAL A 273 21.85 -16.88 33.53
N LYS A 274 22.16 -16.90 32.22
CA LYS A 274 22.78 -15.76 31.53
C LYS A 274 21.78 -14.60 31.37
N ILE A 275 20.49 -14.91 31.16
CA ILE A 275 19.44 -13.90 31.12
C ILE A 275 19.25 -13.27 32.52
N HIS A 276 19.27 -14.09 33.58
CA HIS A 276 19.22 -13.56 34.94
C HIS A 276 20.42 -12.66 35.26
N ALA A 277 21.62 -13.04 34.81
CA ALA A 277 22.80 -12.18 34.93
C ALA A 277 22.65 -10.86 34.15
N LEU A 278 22.04 -10.90 32.96
CA LEU A 278 21.74 -9.71 32.17
C LEU A 278 20.74 -8.80 32.89
N ARG A 279 19.69 -9.35 33.51
CA ARG A 279 18.73 -8.60 34.34
C ARG A 279 19.43 -7.87 35.48
N VAL A 280 20.36 -8.54 36.18
CA VAL A 280 21.18 -7.93 37.23
C VAL A 280 22.02 -6.77 36.68
N LEU A 281 22.69 -6.98 35.54
CA LEU A 281 23.51 -5.95 34.91
C LEU A 281 22.68 -4.72 34.51
N ASN A 282 21.56 -4.94 33.80
CA ASN A 282 20.66 -3.86 33.38
C ASN A 282 20.13 -3.04 34.58
N LEU A 283 19.66 -3.73 35.62
CA LEU A 283 19.13 -3.06 36.81
C LEU A 283 20.23 -2.34 37.58
N THR A 284 21.45 -2.86 37.62
CA THR A 284 22.62 -2.18 38.24
C THR A 284 22.96 -0.89 37.48
N ASP A 285 23.03 -0.96 36.15
CA ASP A 285 23.29 0.22 35.31
C ASP A 285 22.21 1.28 35.48
N LEU A 286 20.94 0.86 35.55
CA LEU A 286 19.79 1.75 35.78
C LEU A 286 19.88 2.48 37.14
N LEU A 287 20.14 1.75 38.22
CA LEU A 287 20.25 2.28 39.56
C LEU A 287 21.48 3.21 39.75
N GLN A 288 22.50 3.02 38.91
CA GLN A 288 23.71 3.86 38.93
C GLN A 288 23.67 5.01 37.92
N ASN A 289 22.52 5.23 37.23
CA ASN A 289 22.34 6.24 36.18
C ASN A 289 23.42 6.19 35.07
N LYS A 290 24.02 5.03 34.83
CA LYS A 290 25.12 4.88 33.86
C LYS A 290 24.66 4.79 32.41
N LYS A 291 23.46 4.29 32.16
CA LYS A 291 22.88 4.20 30.84
C LYS A 291 21.36 4.38 30.88
N PRO A 292 20.77 5.09 29.92
CA PRO A 292 19.34 5.08 29.76
C PRO A 292 18.92 3.64 29.36
N SER A 293 17.91 3.11 30.04
CA SER A 293 17.19 1.94 29.56
C SER A 293 16.42 2.30 28.29
N ILE A 294 16.01 1.29 27.54
CA ILE A 294 15.14 1.52 26.39
C ILE A 294 13.80 2.04 26.91
N HIS A 295 13.46 3.27 26.51
CA HIS A 295 12.20 3.89 26.88
C HIS A 295 11.10 3.50 25.89
N ALA A 296 10.03 2.89 26.37
CA ALA A 296 8.85 2.59 25.57
C ALA A 296 7.87 3.78 25.66
N PHE A 297 7.65 4.43 24.51
CA PHE A 297 6.76 5.58 24.44
C PHE A 297 5.30 5.15 24.61
N GLU A 298 4.51 5.94 25.35
CA GLU A 298 3.10 5.61 25.53
C GLU A 298 2.31 5.71 24.23
N ARG A 299 1.45 4.74 24.00
CA ARG A 299 0.72 4.57 22.75
C ARG A 299 -0.22 5.73 22.39
N HIS A 300 -0.69 6.49 23.37
CA HIS A 300 -1.54 7.65 23.08
C HIS A 300 -0.84 8.70 22.20
N TYR A 301 0.49 8.87 22.31
CA TYR A 301 1.27 9.73 21.41
C TYR A 301 1.28 9.19 19.98
N ALA A 302 1.37 7.86 19.80
CA ALA A 302 1.29 7.25 18.50
C ALA A 302 -0.13 7.39 17.89
N GLN A 303 -1.17 7.37 18.71
CA GLN A 303 -2.55 7.63 18.26
C GLN A 303 -2.74 9.08 17.78
N MET A 304 -2.20 10.05 18.51
CA MET A 304 -2.25 11.48 18.11
C MET A 304 -1.48 11.72 16.81
N THR A 305 -0.27 11.17 16.70
CA THR A 305 0.53 11.28 15.45
C THR A 305 -0.13 10.56 14.29
N ALA A 306 -0.74 9.40 14.51
CA ALA A 306 -1.49 8.67 13.48
C ALA A 306 -2.70 9.47 12.97
N ALA A 307 -3.45 10.15 13.86
CA ALA A 307 -4.56 11.02 13.45
C ALA A 307 -4.08 12.16 12.54
N LEU A 308 -2.95 12.81 12.90
CA LEU A 308 -2.34 13.86 12.07
C LEU A 308 -1.87 13.30 10.72
N LEU A 309 -1.17 12.16 10.73
CA LEU A 309 -0.67 11.51 9.51
C LEU A 309 -1.79 11.01 8.59
N PHE A 310 -2.93 10.63 9.16
CA PHE A 310 -4.13 10.30 8.40
C PHE A 310 -4.62 11.50 7.58
N LEU A 311 -4.66 12.70 8.18
CA LEU A 311 -5.02 13.93 7.46
C LEU A 311 -3.97 14.30 6.40
N ILE A 312 -2.69 14.14 6.70
CA ILE A 312 -1.59 14.36 5.75
C ILE A 312 -1.72 13.41 4.55
N GLY A 313 -2.02 12.14 4.78
CA GLY A 313 -2.21 11.16 3.71
C GLY A 313 -3.38 11.52 2.79
N ILE A 314 -4.49 12.06 3.33
CA ILE A 314 -5.59 12.63 2.54
C ILE A 314 -5.08 13.79 1.68
N ALA A 315 -4.34 14.73 2.26
CA ALA A 315 -3.83 15.89 1.55
C ALA A 315 -2.89 15.47 0.39
N ILE A 316 -1.96 14.55 0.64
CA ILE A 316 -1.06 14.02 -0.40
C ILE A 316 -1.85 13.35 -1.52
N ALA A 317 -2.95 12.68 -1.22
CA ALA A 317 -3.78 12.02 -2.22
C ALA A 317 -4.62 13.02 -3.06
N GLU A 318 -5.10 14.13 -2.49
CA GLU A 318 -6.06 15.03 -3.13
C GLU A 318 -5.41 16.22 -3.86
N ILE A 319 -4.28 16.75 -3.37
CA ILE A 319 -3.65 17.97 -3.92
C ILE A 319 -3.07 17.78 -5.34
N PRO A 320 -2.34 16.70 -5.67
CA PRO A 320 -1.70 16.55 -6.97
C PRO A 320 -2.70 16.40 -8.13
N ARG A 321 -2.38 16.98 -9.30
CA ARG A 321 -3.19 16.84 -10.53
C ARG A 321 -3.16 15.42 -11.11
N SER A 322 -2.06 14.68 -10.93
CA SER A 322 -1.85 13.34 -11.47
C SER A 322 -1.97 12.27 -10.40
N LEU A 323 -2.74 11.21 -10.67
CA LEU A 323 -2.88 10.04 -9.79
C LEU A 323 -1.53 9.34 -9.55
N ARG A 324 -0.65 9.29 -10.57
CA ARG A 324 0.68 8.70 -10.47
C ARG A 324 1.55 9.44 -9.46
N ILE A 325 1.51 10.77 -9.46
CA ILE A 325 2.25 11.60 -8.50
C ILE A 325 1.76 11.35 -7.08
N SER A 326 0.45 11.20 -6.86
CA SER A 326 -0.12 10.86 -5.55
C SER A 326 0.39 9.52 -5.04
N ILE A 327 0.36 8.47 -5.88
CA ILE A 327 0.84 7.13 -5.52
C ILE A 327 2.32 7.15 -5.13
N ILE A 328 3.16 7.79 -5.96
CA ILE A 328 4.60 7.91 -5.70
C ILE A 328 4.84 8.71 -4.41
N GLY A 329 4.14 9.83 -4.25
CA GLY A 329 4.25 10.68 -3.06
C GLY A 329 3.90 9.96 -1.77
N ILE A 330 2.79 9.20 -1.75
CA ILE A 330 2.38 8.38 -0.60
C ILE A 330 3.45 7.32 -0.29
N GLY A 331 3.95 6.62 -1.32
CA GLY A 331 5.00 5.61 -1.16
C GLY A 331 6.28 6.20 -0.56
N ILE A 332 6.76 7.32 -1.08
CA ILE A 332 7.95 8.02 -0.58
C ILE A 332 7.75 8.48 0.87
N CYS A 333 6.63 9.17 1.17
CA CYS A 333 6.36 9.68 2.51
C CYS A 333 6.23 8.53 3.53
N THR A 334 5.57 7.43 3.18
CA THR A 334 5.44 6.24 4.03
C THR A 334 6.82 5.61 4.29
N SER A 335 7.66 5.50 3.28
CA SER A 335 9.02 4.95 3.41
C SER A 335 9.93 5.85 4.27
N ILE A 336 9.86 7.16 4.09
CA ILE A 336 10.61 8.13 4.93
C ILE A 336 10.15 8.04 6.38
N LEU A 337 8.84 7.99 6.63
CA LEU A 337 8.28 7.85 7.98
C LEU A 337 8.77 6.56 8.65
N ALA A 338 8.66 5.43 7.96
CA ALA A 338 9.12 4.13 8.45
C ALA A 338 10.63 4.16 8.79
N ALA A 339 11.45 4.68 7.87
CA ALA A 339 12.88 4.84 8.10
C ALA A 339 13.19 5.77 9.28
N SER A 340 12.43 6.87 9.43
CA SER A 340 12.59 7.81 10.55
C SER A 340 12.31 7.16 11.90
N ILE A 341 11.24 6.38 12.03
CA ILE A 341 10.90 5.65 13.26
C ILE A 341 12.02 4.66 13.62
N VAL A 342 12.48 3.89 12.65
CA VAL A 342 13.58 2.94 12.82
C VAL A 342 14.88 3.64 13.26
N LEU A 343 15.22 4.80 12.67
CA LEU A 343 16.40 5.57 13.03
C LEU A 343 16.28 6.21 14.43
N ILE A 344 15.11 6.68 14.81
CA ILE A 344 14.84 7.23 16.16
C ILE A 344 15.07 6.12 17.19
N GLN A 345 14.48 4.94 16.97
CA GLN A 345 14.66 3.80 17.87
C GLN A 345 16.14 3.39 17.98
N ALA A 346 16.86 3.33 16.85
CA ALA A 346 18.25 2.90 16.82
C ALA A 346 19.23 3.88 17.48
N LYS A 347 18.93 5.20 17.47
CA LYS A 347 19.85 6.24 17.96
C LYS A 347 19.52 6.78 19.34
N LEU A 348 18.23 6.82 19.68
CA LEU A 348 17.75 7.46 20.91
C LEU A 348 17.29 6.43 21.96
N ASP A 349 17.36 5.13 21.66
CA ASP A 349 16.87 4.04 22.51
C ASP A 349 15.37 4.23 22.89
N LEU A 350 14.60 4.83 21.99
CA LEU A 350 13.16 5.09 22.14
C LEU A 350 12.36 4.08 21.33
N TRP A 351 11.56 3.25 21.99
CA TRP A 351 10.65 2.35 21.29
C TRP A 351 9.29 2.98 21.08
N ILE A 352 8.95 3.24 19.82
CA ILE A 352 7.73 3.88 19.38
C ILE A 352 6.89 2.85 18.61
N ASP A 353 5.55 2.90 18.74
CA ASP A 353 4.64 2.12 17.90
C ASP A 353 4.89 2.46 16.41
N PHE A 354 5.37 1.47 15.68
CA PHE A 354 5.68 1.59 14.24
C PHE A 354 4.43 1.43 13.38
N SER A 355 3.57 0.47 13.76
CA SER A 355 2.45 0.01 12.95
C SER A 355 1.38 1.09 12.76
N LEU A 356 1.06 1.83 13.80
CA LEU A 356 -0.06 2.76 13.81
C LEU A 356 0.20 4.03 12.96
N PRO A 357 1.31 4.78 13.12
CA PRO A 357 1.60 5.93 12.27
C PRO A 357 1.78 5.58 10.79
N VAL A 358 2.48 4.48 10.51
CA VAL A 358 2.75 4.04 9.13
C VAL A 358 1.45 3.60 8.43
N SER A 359 0.60 2.82 9.11
CA SER A 359 -0.69 2.40 8.55
C SER A 359 -1.65 3.58 8.36
N ALA A 360 -1.66 4.57 9.26
CA ALA A 360 -2.49 5.76 9.13
C ALA A 360 -2.22 6.50 7.82
N LEU A 361 -0.94 6.74 7.51
CA LEU A 361 -0.53 7.40 6.28
C LEU A 361 -0.84 6.54 5.04
N ALA A 362 -0.55 5.24 5.10
CA ALA A 362 -0.76 4.32 3.99
C ALA A 362 -2.25 4.13 3.67
N PHE A 363 -3.10 3.89 4.66
CA PHE A 363 -4.53 3.68 4.44
C PHE A 363 -5.27 4.94 4.02
N SER A 364 -4.94 6.11 4.60
CA SER A 364 -5.55 7.37 4.20
C SER A 364 -5.17 7.77 2.78
N GLY A 365 -3.89 7.63 2.44
CA GLY A 365 -3.40 7.87 1.09
C GLY A 365 -3.99 6.90 0.07
N GLY A 366 -4.02 5.61 0.39
CA GLY A 366 -4.64 4.57 -0.44
C GLY A 366 -6.14 4.79 -0.66
N ALA A 367 -6.86 5.19 0.38
CA ALA A 367 -8.28 5.55 0.30
C ALA A 367 -8.52 6.76 -0.62
N GLY A 368 -7.63 7.76 -0.58
CA GLY A 368 -7.69 8.92 -1.47
C GLY A 368 -7.45 8.54 -2.94
N VAL A 369 -6.43 7.71 -3.20
CA VAL A 369 -6.18 7.16 -4.54
C VAL A 369 -7.39 6.37 -5.06
N LEU A 370 -7.97 5.51 -4.24
CA LEU A 370 -9.17 4.73 -4.59
C LEU A 370 -10.35 5.66 -4.90
N ARG A 371 -10.60 6.67 -4.05
CA ARG A 371 -11.66 7.66 -4.28
C ARG A 371 -11.51 8.36 -5.61
N ARG A 372 -10.31 8.85 -5.93
CA ARG A 372 -10.02 9.54 -7.20
C ARG A 372 -10.20 8.60 -8.40
N GLY A 373 -9.78 7.34 -8.27
CA GLY A 373 -10.01 6.32 -9.30
C GLY A 373 -11.50 6.10 -9.57
N LEU A 374 -12.32 5.98 -8.53
CA LEU A 374 -13.76 5.80 -8.65
C LEU A 374 -14.44 7.03 -9.28
N VAL A 375 -14.07 8.24 -8.85
CA VAL A 375 -14.60 9.50 -9.43
C VAL A 375 -14.22 9.63 -10.91
N SER A 376 -12.96 9.28 -11.25
CA SER A 376 -12.51 9.28 -12.64
C SER A 376 -13.31 8.31 -13.51
N GLN A 377 -13.59 7.09 -13.02
CA GLN A 377 -14.43 6.12 -13.73
C GLN A 377 -15.87 6.59 -13.90
N GLN A 378 -16.44 7.25 -12.88
CA GLN A 378 -17.80 7.81 -12.99
C GLN A 378 -17.87 8.90 -14.04
N HIS A 379 -16.90 9.82 -14.10
CA HIS A 379 -16.81 10.85 -15.13
C HIS A 379 -16.64 10.23 -16.53
N GLN A 380 -15.80 9.21 -16.67
CA GLN A 380 -15.63 8.49 -17.94
C GLN A 380 -16.93 7.83 -18.41
N ARG A 381 -17.65 7.15 -17.51
CA ARG A 381 -18.98 6.56 -17.82
C ARG A 381 -20.04 7.62 -18.17
N MET A 382 -20.00 8.76 -17.50
CA MET A 382 -20.89 9.88 -17.79
C MET A 382 -20.63 10.44 -19.19
N MET A 383 -19.34 10.64 -19.54
CA MET A 383 -18.92 11.04 -20.90
C MET A 383 -19.36 10.03 -21.95
N GLN A 384 -19.13 8.74 -21.71
CA GLN A 384 -19.61 7.68 -22.60
C GLN A 384 -21.12 7.66 -22.76
N ARG A 385 -21.89 8.01 -21.73
CA ARG A 385 -23.35 8.15 -21.83
C ARG A 385 -23.78 9.39 -22.62
N LEU A 386 -23.09 10.51 -22.45
CA LEU A 386 -23.38 11.77 -23.17
C LEU A 386 -23.04 11.68 -24.67
N LEU A 387 -22.02 10.91 -25.02
CA LEU A 387 -21.53 10.74 -26.38
C LEU A 387 -21.74 9.32 -26.92
N GLY A 388 -22.18 8.45 -26.08
CA GLY A 388 -21.96 7.02 -26.04
C GLY A 388 -22.45 6.15 -27.19
N GLN A 389 -23.25 6.64 -28.13
CA GLN A 389 -23.59 5.91 -29.35
C GLN A 389 -23.34 6.74 -30.62
N THR A 390 -22.84 7.95 -30.47
CA THR A 390 -22.76 8.93 -31.57
C THR A 390 -21.33 9.30 -31.97
N SER A 391 -20.29 8.93 -31.19
CA SER A 391 -18.90 9.32 -31.48
C SER A 391 -17.97 8.13 -31.57
N SER A 392 -16.90 8.26 -32.35
CA SER A 392 -15.84 7.26 -32.42
C SER A 392 -15.07 7.17 -31.09
N PRO A 393 -14.45 6.01 -30.77
CA PRO A 393 -13.61 5.87 -29.58
C PRO A 393 -12.48 6.93 -29.50
N SER A 394 -11.90 7.30 -30.65
CA SER A 394 -10.85 8.32 -30.73
C SER A 394 -11.34 9.71 -30.33
N VAL A 395 -12.57 10.06 -30.69
CA VAL A 395 -13.19 11.34 -30.28
C VAL A 395 -13.49 11.31 -28.78
N ALA A 396 -13.94 10.19 -28.24
CA ALA A 396 -14.20 10.04 -26.80
C ALA A 396 -12.90 10.17 -25.97
N ASP A 397 -11.77 9.62 -26.43
CA ASP A 397 -10.48 9.73 -25.76
C ASP A 397 -9.94 11.16 -25.79
N GLN A 398 -10.02 11.85 -26.93
CA GLN A 398 -9.62 13.25 -27.04
C GLN A 398 -10.48 14.17 -26.15
N LEU A 399 -11.76 13.89 -26.04
CA LEU A 399 -12.65 14.61 -25.13
C LEU A 399 -12.28 14.41 -23.67
N TRP A 400 -11.84 13.21 -23.32
CA TRP A 400 -11.35 12.93 -21.98
C TRP A 400 -10.11 13.73 -21.64
N GLU A 401 -9.17 13.87 -22.57
CA GLU A 401 -7.96 14.66 -22.38
C GLU A 401 -8.24 16.16 -22.21
N LYS A 402 -9.21 16.69 -22.97
CA LYS A 402 -9.59 18.12 -22.96
C LYS A 402 -10.83 18.43 -22.13
N ARG A 403 -11.26 17.51 -21.26
CA ARG A 403 -12.51 17.66 -20.48
C ARG A 403 -12.59 18.94 -19.65
N ASP A 404 -11.46 19.36 -19.06
CA ASP A 404 -11.40 20.54 -18.18
C ASP A 404 -11.60 21.85 -18.95
N GLU A 405 -11.36 21.84 -20.28
CA GLU A 405 -11.58 22.98 -21.19
C GLU A 405 -12.97 22.98 -21.81
N LEU A 406 -13.56 21.79 -21.99
CA LEU A 406 -14.79 21.61 -22.74
C LEU A 406 -16.03 21.51 -21.86
N LEU A 407 -15.87 21.14 -20.60
CA LEU A 407 -16.98 20.91 -19.67
C LEU A 407 -16.99 21.91 -18.51
N GLN A 408 -18.17 22.42 -18.21
CA GLN A 408 -18.46 23.11 -16.97
C GLN A 408 -19.66 22.42 -16.32
N ASP A 409 -19.52 22.02 -15.06
CA ASP A 409 -20.55 21.29 -14.30
C ASP A 409 -21.12 20.06 -15.03
N GLY A 410 -20.24 19.33 -15.75
CA GLY A 410 -20.62 18.14 -16.51
C GLY A 410 -21.39 18.40 -17.79
N ARG A 411 -21.44 19.63 -18.28
CA ARG A 411 -22.09 20.03 -19.54
C ARG A 411 -21.08 20.64 -20.50
N PHE A 412 -21.25 20.39 -21.80
CA PHE A 412 -20.46 21.07 -22.83
C PHE A 412 -20.86 22.55 -22.88
N LEU A 413 -19.86 23.41 -22.83
CA LEU A 413 -20.03 24.85 -22.99
C LEU A 413 -20.56 25.15 -24.40
N GLY A 414 -21.47 26.08 -24.50
CA GLY A 414 -21.93 26.64 -25.78
C GLY A 414 -20.78 27.35 -26.49
N ARG A 415 -20.42 26.92 -27.70
CA ARG A 415 -19.32 27.50 -28.49
C ARG A 415 -19.73 27.69 -29.94
N GLU A 416 -19.31 28.82 -30.51
CA GLU A 416 -19.32 28.98 -31.97
C GLU A 416 -18.04 28.37 -32.54
N GLN A 417 -18.18 27.50 -33.53
CA GLN A 417 -17.05 26.89 -34.22
C GLN A 417 -17.38 26.58 -35.67
N VAL A 418 -16.33 26.57 -36.50
CA VAL A 418 -16.44 26.15 -37.90
C VAL A 418 -16.37 24.62 -37.93
N VAL A 419 -17.39 24.01 -38.54
CA VAL A 419 -17.48 22.56 -38.71
C VAL A 419 -17.81 22.21 -40.15
N THR A 420 -17.56 20.95 -40.53
CA THR A 420 -18.06 20.38 -41.77
C THR A 420 -19.19 19.40 -41.45
N ILE A 421 -20.33 19.61 -42.03
CA ILE A 421 -21.54 18.84 -41.82
C ILE A 421 -21.76 17.91 -43.02
N LEU A 422 -22.04 16.66 -42.71
CA LEU A 422 -22.42 15.63 -43.69
C LEU A 422 -23.85 15.17 -43.35
N PHE A 423 -24.78 15.43 -44.24
CA PHE A 423 -26.18 15.06 -44.09
C PHE A 423 -26.50 13.96 -45.11
N THR A 424 -27.20 12.90 -44.70
CA THR A 424 -27.56 11.81 -45.58
C THR A 424 -29.08 11.56 -45.56
N ASP A 425 -29.58 10.99 -46.67
CA ASP A 425 -30.96 10.56 -46.85
C ASP A 425 -31.02 9.34 -47.80
N THR A 426 -31.83 8.33 -47.49
CA THR A 426 -31.92 7.10 -48.26
C THR A 426 -32.86 7.30 -49.46
N CYS A 427 -32.38 6.88 -50.67
CA CYS A 427 -33.17 6.99 -51.87
C CYS A 427 -34.38 6.02 -51.85
N ASN A 428 -35.54 6.52 -52.25
CA ASN A 428 -36.78 5.74 -52.42
C ASN A 428 -37.23 4.98 -51.15
N PHE A 429 -36.85 5.48 -49.95
CA PHE A 429 -37.20 4.85 -48.69
C PHE A 429 -38.72 4.62 -48.54
N THR A 430 -39.56 5.60 -48.88
CA THR A 430 -41.01 5.49 -48.81
C THR A 430 -41.54 4.33 -49.65
N THR A 431 -41.04 4.16 -50.88
CA THR A 431 -41.45 3.08 -51.79
C THR A 431 -41.04 1.71 -51.24
N VAL A 432 -39.83 1.59 -50.70
CA VAL A 432 -39.31 0.33 -50.11
C VAL A 432 -40.07 0.01 -48.81
N SER A 433 -40.40 1.01 -48.03
CA SER A 433 -41.15 0.82 -46.76
C SER A 433 -42.55 0.30 -46.91
N GLU A 434 -43.19 0.54 -48.08
CA GLU A 434 -44.48 -0.04 -48.45
C GLU A 434 -44.42 -1.51 -48.84
N GLN A 435 -43.23 -2.02 -49.22
CA GLN A 435 -43.05 -3.36 -49.77
C GLN A 435 -42.45 -4.36 -48.78
N LEU A 436 -41.81 -3.89 -47.72
CA LEU A 436 -41.13 -4.72 -46.71
C LEU A 436 -41.92 -4.75 -45.40
N THR A 437 -41.83 -5.87 -44.71
CA THR A 437 -42.27 -5.93 -43.31
C THR A 437 -41.45 -5.00 -42.45
N PRO A 438 -41.92 -4.53 -41.27
CA PRO A 438 -41.17 -3.67 -40.39
C PRO A 438 -39.78 -4.23 -39.99
N SER A 439 -39.69 -5.51 -39.80
CA SER A 439 -38.40 -6.17 -39.43
C SER A 439 -37.43 -6.20 -40.61
N GLU A 440 -37.91 -6.51 -41.81
CA GLU A 440 -37.08 -6.52 -43.03
C GLU A 440 -36.63 -5.10 -43.39
N LEU A 441 -37.51 -4.13 -43.27
CA LEU A 441 -37.19 -2.71 -43.49
C LEU A 441 -36.08 -2.24 -42.53
N MET A 442 -36.20 -2.54 -41.23
CA MET A 442 -35.20 -2.17 -40.24
C MET A 442 -33.85 -2.86 -40.53
N ASN A 443 -33.85 -4.12 -40.90
CA ASN A 443 -32.62 -4.83 -41.27
C ASN A 443 -31.98 -4.25 -42.54
N TRP A 444 -32.78 -3.96 -43.57
CA TRP A 444 -32.31 -3.34 -44.79
C TRP A 444 -31.71 -1.96 -44.52
N LEU A 445 -32.42 -1.08 -43.78
CA LEU A 445 -31.96 0.26 -43.42
C LEU A 445 -30.69 0.22 -42.61
N ASN A 446 -30.62 -0.66 -41.60
CA ASN A 446 -29.45 -0.79 -40.72
C ASN A 446 -28.18 -1.18 -41.46
N ARG A 447 -28.26 -1.94 -42.55
CA ARG A 447 -27.07 -2.28 -43.37
C ARG A 447 -26.45 -1.03 -43.98
N GLY A 448 -27.25 -0.13 -44.57
CA GLY A 448 -26.76 1.12 -45.16
C GLY A 448 -26.30 2.12 -44.12
N ILE A 449 -27.07 2.30 -43.02
CA ILE A 449 -26.72 3.20 -41.91
C ILE A 449 -25.41 2.72 -41.28
N SER A 450 -25.22 1.42 -41.07
CA SER A 450 -23.98 0.89 -40.47
C SER A 450 -22.72 1.22 -41.27
N ILE A 451 -22.82 1.16 -42.60
CA ILE A 451 -21.75 1.57 -43.52
C ILE A 451 -21.44 3.06 -43.36
N ALA A 452 -22.46 3.90 -43.34
CA ALA A 452 -22.30 5.33 -43.26
C ALA A 452 -21.75 5.75 -41.88
N VAL A 453 -22.24 5.17 -40.79
CA VAL A 453 -21.73 5.39 -39.41
C VAL A 453 -20.26 4.98 -39.30
N LYS A 454 -19.91 3.82 -39.83
CA LYS A 454 -18.54 3.31 -39.80
C LYS A 454 -17.59 4.22 -40.58
N ALA A 455 -17.95 4.65 -41.77
CA ALA A 455 -17.12 5.57 -42.57
C ALA A 455 -16.92 6.92 -41.89
N VAL A 456 -17.95 7.47 -41.24
CA VAL A 456 -17.85 8.72 -40.45
C VAL A 456 -16.91 8.53 -39.24
N ASN A 457 -17.09 7.46 -38.48
CA ASN A 457 -16.30 7.20 -37.27
C ASN A 457 -14.81 6.92 -37.59
N GLU A 458 -14.51 6.21 -38.68
CA GLU A 458 -13.14 5.94 -39.12
C GLU A 458 -12.39 7.21 -39.57
N ARG A 459 -13.11 8.31 -39.81
CA ARG A 459 -12.57 9.61 -40.24
C ARG A 459 -12.74 10.69 -39.16
N ASN A 460 -12.80 10.33 -37.88
CA ASN A 460 -12.94 11.23 -36.74
C ASN A 460 -14.19 12.14 -36.80
N GLY A 461 -15.22 11.72 -37.52
CA GLY A 461 -16.51 12.36 -37.52
C GLY A 461 -17.39 11.88 -36.36
N MET A 462 -18.33 12.69 -35.96
CA MET A 462 -19.34 12.39 -34.95
C MET A 462 -20.72 12.27 -35.62
N VAL A 463 -21.39 11.13 -35.46
CA VAL A 463 -22.81 11.02 -35.81
C VAL A 463 -23.64 11.72 -34.75
N ASN A 464 -24.17 12.87 -35.06
CA ASN A 464 -24.92 13.69 -34.10
C ASN A 464 -26.35 13.14 -33.84
N LYS A 465 -27.07 12.78 -34.91
CA LYS A 465 -28.41 12.17 -34.81
C LYS A 465 -28.81 11.45 -36.09
N PHE A 466 -29.72 10.53 -35.95
CA PHE A 466 -30.45 9.93 -37.10
C PHE A 466 -31.69 10.79 -37.44
N THR A 467 -31.96 10.93 -38.73
CA THR A 467 -33.05 11.78 -39.27
C THR A 467 -34.11 10.94 -39.99
N GLY A 468 -34.53 9.84 -39.33
CA GLY A 468 -35.42 8.86 -39.94
C GLY A 468 -34.59 7.80 -40.73
N ASP A 469 -34.57 7.94 -42.03
CA ASP A 469 -33.84 7.06 -42.95
C ASP A 469 -32.45 7.58 -43.36
N GLY A 470 -31.99 8.64 -42.70
CA GLY A 470 -30.67 9.25 -42.88
C GLY A 470 -29.97 9.57 -41.58
N MET A 471 -28.87 10.33 -41.66
CA MET A 471 -28.14 10.80 -40.51
C MET A 471 -27.52 12.17 -40.71
N LEU A 472 -27.31 12.85 -39.60
CA LEU A 472 -26.49 14.06 -39.47
C LEU A 472 -25.17 13.72 -38.83
N ALA A 473 -24.07 13.87 -39.56
CA ALA A 473 -22.72 13.73 -39.06
C ALA A 473 -21.97 15.07 -39.09
N VAL A 474 -21.05 15.25 -38.15
CA VAL A 474 -20.31 16.51 -37.98
C VAL A 474 -18.83 16.19 -37.82
N PHE A 475 -18.00 16.91 -38.56
CA PHE A 475 -16.55 16.87 -38.47
C PHE A 475 -16.06 18.21 -37.93
N GLY A 476 -15.18 18.22 -36.93
CA GLY A 476 -14.72 19.43 -36.28
C GLY A 476 -15.48 19.79 -34.98
N ALA A 477 -16.39 18.93 -34.52
CA ALA A 477 -17.07 19.06 -33.23
C ALA A 477 -17.16 17.68 -32.53
N PRO A 478 -17.00 17.61 -31.20
CA PRO A 478 -16.69 18.69 -30.26
C PRO A 478 -15.24 19.17 -30.30
N ILE A 479 -14.36 18.50 -31.00
CA ILE A 479 -12.96 18.85 -31.19
C ILE A 479 -12.67 18.94 -32.71
N SER A 480 -12.01 20.01 -33.14
CA SER A 480 -11.59 20.22 -34.51
C SER A 480 -10.11 19.88 -34.69
N GLU A 481 -9.78 19.18 -35.80
CA GLU A 481 -8.41 18.97 -36.27
C GLU A 481 -7.95 20.12 -37.20
N GLY A 482 -8.77 21.12 -37.33
CA GLY A 482 -8.62 22.26 -38.25
C GLY A 482 -9.57 22.17 -39.44
N LYS A 483 -10.12 23.31 -39.88
CA LYS A 483 -11.16 23.38 -40.92
C LYS A 483 -10.83 22.61 -42.19
N ASN A 484 -9.55 22.58 -42.59
CA ASN A 484 -9.10 21.88 -43.79
C ASN A 484 -9.14 20.36 -43.58
N GLN A 485 -8.67 19.88 -42.44
CA GLN A 485 -8.66 18.46 -42.12
C GLN A 485 -10.09 17.93 -41.91
N ASP A 486 -10.94 18.70 -41.23
CA ASP A 486 -12.33 18.35 -40.99
C ASP A 486 -13.12 18.23 -42.32
N ALA A 487 -12.91 19.15 -43.27
CA ALA A 487 -13.49 19.09 -44.60
C ALA A 487 -12.97 17.86 -45.38
N LYS A 488 -11.68 17.59 -45.34
CA LYS A 488 -11.05 16.43 -45.96
C LYS A 488 -11.58 15.12 -45.39
N ASN A 489 -11.71 15.01 -44.08
CA ASN A 489 -12.27 13.84 -43.39
C ASN A 489 -13.73 13.57 -43.84
N ALA A 490 -14.55 14.61 -43.93
CA ALA A 490 -15.93 14.50 -44.44
C ALA A 490 -16.01 13.97 -45.87
N LEU A 491 -15.16 14.46 -46.78
CA LEU A 491 -15.12 14.01 -48.15
C LEU A 491 -14.59 12.58 -48.27
N GLN A 492 -13.59 12.21 -47.49
CA GLN A 492 -13.09 10.83 -47.45
C GLN A 492 -14.15 9.86 -46.93
N ALA A 493 -14.92 10.25 -45.91
CA ALA A 493 -16.04 9.45 -45.42
C ALA A 493 -17.09 9.26 -46.53
N ALA A 494 -17.45 10.32 -47.25
CA ALA A 494 -18.41 10.23 -48.36
C ALA A 494 -17.91 9.36 -49.48
N ALA A 495 -16.63 9.46 -49.87
CA ALA A 495 -16.03 8.60 -50.91
C ALA A 495 -15.99 7.12 -50.45
N GLU A 496 -15.68 6.84 -49.22
CA GLU A 496 -15.74 5.50 -48.62
C GLU A 496 -17.17 4.92 -48.67
N ILE A 497 -18.18 5.73 -48.36
CA ILE A 497 -19.59 5.36 -48.45
C ILE A 497 -19.93 5.00 -49.91
N GLN A 498 -19.47 5.77 -50.91
CA GLN A 498 -19.71 5.47 -52.34
C GLN A 498 -19.18 4.09 -52.70
N ILE A 499 -17.96 3.74 -52.29
CA ILE A 499 -17.34 2.43 -52.55
C ILE A 499 -18.13 1.32 -51.88
N ARG A 500 -18.38 1.41 -50.57
CA ARG A 500 -19.04 0.33 -49.81
C ARG A 500 -20.51 0.14 -50.18
N PHE A 501 -21.19 1.17 -50.66
CA PHE A 501 -22.56 1.02 -51.18
C PHE A 501 -22.63 0.26 -52.49
N LYS A 502 -21.59 0.30 -53.33
CA LYS A 502 -21.50 -0.59 -54.51
C LYS A 502 -21.40 -2.04 -54.06
N GLU A 503 -20.53 -2.36 -53.10
CA GLU A 503 -20.38 -3.69 -52.52
C GLU A 503 -21.70 -4.20 -51.90
N LEU A 504 -22.36 -3.37 -51.07
CA LEU A 504 -23.65 -3.67 -50.47
C LEU A 504 -24.70 -4.02 -51.53
N ASN A 505 -24.77 -3.26 -52.64
CA ASN A 505 -25.77 -3.51 -53.66
C ASN A 505 -25.50 -4.79 -54.47
N GLU A 506 -24.25 -5.24 -54.61
CA GLU A 506 -23.94 -6.56 -55.16
C GLU A 506 -24.40 -7.70 -54.23
N GLU A 507 -24.31 -7.52 -52.92
CA GLU A 507 -24.86 -8.45 -51.93
C GLU A 507 -26.39 -8.48 -51.99
N LEU A 508 -27.05 -7.30 -51.90
CA LEU A 508 -28.50 -7.16 -51.98
C LEU A 508 -29.07 -7.79 -53.26
N LYS A 509 -28.36 -7.65 -54.38
CA LYS A 509 -28.74 -8.29 -55.66
C LYS A 509 -28.71 -9.82 -55.59
N LYS A 510 -27.69 -10.40 -54.95
CA LYS A 510 -27.61 -11.85 -54.72
C LYS A 510 -28.75 -12.36 -53.86
N GLU A 511 -29.11 -11.59 -52.84
CA GLU A 511 -30.21 -11.88 -51.91
C GLU A 511 -31.60 -11.59 -52.51
N ARG A 512 -31.69 -11.05 -53.71
CA ARG A 512 -32.92 -10.56 -54.36
C ARG A 512 -33.65 -9.51 -53.52
N SER A 513 -32.92 -8.73 -52.78
CA SER A 513 -33.43 -7.63 -51.94
C SER A 513 -33.45 -6.32 -52.72
N HIS A 514 -34.09 -5.30 -52.12
CA HIS A 514 -34.23 -3.95 -52.71
C HIS A 514 -32.87 -3.25 -52.80
N LYS A 515 -32.60 -2.64 -53.97
CA LYS A 515 -31.43 -1.80 -54.20
C LYS A 515 -31.45 -0.60 -53.22
N MET A 516 -30.30 -0.25 -52.68
CA MET A 516 -30.15 0.87 -51.78
C MET A 516 -29.33 2.01 -52.39
N GLY A 517 -29.88 3.19 -52.43
CA GLY A 517 -29.19 4.41 -52.85
C GLY A 517 -29.13 5.43 -51.69
N LEU A 518 -28.16 6.33 -51.77
CA LEU A 518 -27.97 7.36 -50.75
C LEU A 518 -27.72 8.73 -51.40
N ARG A 519 -28.25 9.79 -50.77
CA ARG A 519 -27.92 11.17 -51.06
C ARG A 519 -27.10 11.74 -49.91
N ILE A 520 -26.05 12.46 -50.23
CA ILE A 520 -25.16 13.09 -49.28
C ILE A 520 -25.02 14.58 -49.61
N GLY A 521 -25.23 15.45 -48.64
CA GLY A 521 -24.96 16.88 -48.73
C GLY A 521 -23.86 17.29 -47.73
N ILE A 522 -22.81 17.95 -48.23
CA ILE A 522 -21.68 18.37 -47.40
C ILE A 522 -21.52 19.89 -47.46
N HIS A 523 -21.53 20.53 -46.29
CA HIS A 523 -21.33 21.97 -46.15
C HIS A 523 -20.48 22.32 -44.95
N SER A 524 -19.50 23.22 -45.12
CA SER A 524 -18.69 23.78 -44.04
C SER A 524 -19.19 25.18 -43.67
N GLY A 525 -19.33 25.42 -42.36
CA GLY A 525 -19.78 26.69 -41.86
C GLY A 525 -19.78 26.81 -40.34
N VAL A 526 -20.09 28.00 -39.87
CA VAL A 526 -20.19 28.30 -38.42
C VAL A 526 -21.48 27.69 -37.85
N VAL A 527 -21.32 27.02 -36.70
CA VAL A 527 -22.41 26.46 -35.92
C VAL A 527 -22.21 26.79 -34.44
N LEU A 528 -23.33 26.80 -33.70
CA LEU A 528 -23.33 26.79 -32.25
C LEU A 528 -23.39 25.33 -31.79
N THR A 529 -22.44 24.93 -30.96
CA THR A 529 -22.37 23.57 -30.38
C THR A 529 -22.39 23.66 -28.87
N GLY A 530 -22.95 22.63 -28.20
CA GLY A 530 -23.01 22.58 -26.75
C GLY A 530 -24.10 21.64 -26.25
N SER A 531 -24.19 21.52 -24.93
CA SER A 531 -25.24 20.72 -24.31
C SER A 531 -26.59 21.41 -24.33
N LEU A 532 -27.60 20.73 -24.87
CA LEU A 532 -29.00 21.17 -24.88
C LEU A 532 -29.85 20.17 -24.10
N GLY A 533 -30.69 20.67 -23.20
CA GLY A 533 -31.64 19.87 -22.42
C GLY A 533 -31.50 20.07 -20.90
N ASN A 534 -32.11 19.15 -20.16
CA ASN A 534 -32.11 19.14 -18.70
C ASN A 534 -31.34 17.93 -18.14
N THR A 535 -31.41 17.73 -16.82
CA THR A 535 -30.72 16.59 -16.14
C THR A 535 -31.26 15.22 -16.53
N GLU A 536 -32.48 15.12 -17.05
CA GLU A 536 -33.10 13.85 -17.44
C GLU A 536 -32.78 13.49 -18.90
N ARG A 537 -32.74 14.52 -19.78
CA ARG A 537 -32.40 14.36 -21.18
C ARG A 537 -31.44 15.45 -21.64
N LEU A 538 -30.21 15.09 -21.90
CA LEU A 538 -29.16 15.99 -22.34
C LEU A 538 -28.60 15.46 -23.67
N GLU A 539 -28.56 16.33 -24.69
CA GLU A 539 -28.00 16.02 -25.99
C GLU A 539 -26.87 16.99 -26.33
N TYR A 540 -25.87 16.53 -27.07
CA TYR A 540 -24.90 17.42 -27.68
C TYR A 540 -25.48 17.98 -28.97
N ALA A 541 -25.89 19.23 -28.91
CA ALA A 541 -26.56 19.91 -30.00
C ALA A 541 -25.56 20.58 -30.94
N VAL A 542 -25.86 20.52 -32.23
CA VAL A 542 -25.18 21.25 -33.29
C VAL A 542 -26.27 22.04 -34.05
N MET A 543 -26.22 23.35 -33.94
CA MET A 543 -27.25 24.24 -34.47
C MET A 543 -26.64 25.38 -35.31
N GLY A 544 -27.30 25.73 -36.39
CA GLY A 544 -26.87 26.86 -37.24
C GLY A 544 -27.34 26.70 -38.68
N ASP A 545 -27.17 27.74 -39.47
CA ASP A 545 -27.56 27.76 -40.87
C ASP A 545 -26.78 26.73 -41.71
N ALA A 546 -25.53 26.40 -41.28
CA ALA A 546 -24.73 25.40 -41.96
C ALA A 546 -25.38 23.99 -41.96
N VAL A 547 -26.14 23.64 -40.91
CA VAL A 547 -26.89 22.38 -40.84
C VAL A 547 -27.99 22.36 -41.89
N ASN A 548 -28.72 23.49 -42.04
CA ASN A 548 -29.75 23.64 -43.03
C ASN A 548 -29.21 23.60 -44.47
N CYS A 549 -28.02 24.19 -44.69
CA CYS A 549 -27.35 24.15 -45.97
C CYS A 549 -26.99 22.71 -46.41
N ALA A 550 -26.41 21.95 -45.48
CA ALA A 550 -26.08 20.54 -45.76
C ALA A 550 -27.31 19.68 -46.07
N SER A 551 -28.40 19.84 -45.32
CA SER A 551 -29.70 19.18 -45.58
C SER A 551 -30.30 19.55 -46.94
N ARG A 552 -30.17 20.83 -47.35
CA ARG A 552 -30.69 21.28 -48.66
C ARG A 552 -29.83 20.81 -49.81
N LEU A 553 -28.52 20.65 -49.65
CA LEU A 553 -27.65 20.02 -50.62
C LEU A 553 -28.04 18.56 -50.85
N GLU A 554 -28.30 17.83 -49.77
CA GLU A 554 -28.80 16.46 -49.85
C GLU A 554 -30.08 16.38 -50.71
N SER A 555 -31.05 17.25 -50.43
CA SER A 555 -32.34 17.22 -51.08
C SER A 555 -32.43 17.97 -52.45
N TYR A 556 -31.33 18.61 -52.88
CA TYR A 556 -31.29 19.39 -54.12
C TYR A 556 -31.45 18.52 -55.36
N GLU A 557 -32.35 18.88 -56.27
CA GLU A 557 -32.61 18.21 -57.55
C GLU A 557 -32.60 16.68 -57.47
N LYS A 558 -33.41 16.08 -56.60
CA LYS A 558 -33.45 14.64 -56.34
C LYS A 558 -33.56 13.79 -57.60
N ASN A 559 -34.27 14.30 -58.63
CA ASN A 559 -34.51 13.59 -59.90
C ASN A 559 -33.28 13.54 -60.83
N ARG A 560 -32.22 14.31 -60.57
CA ARG A 560 -31.00 14.35 -61.37
C ARG A 560 -29.99 13.29 -60.92
N GLN A 561 -30.29 12.49 -59.90
CA GLN A 561 -29.38 11.45 -59.41
C GLN A 561 -29.28 10.30 -60.39
N SER A 562 -28.06 10.04 -60.87
CA SER A 562 -27.74 8.91 -61.76
C SER A 562 -27.00 7.77 -61.08
N ASN A 563 -26.27 8.08 -60.01
CA ASN A 563 -25.40 7.15 -59.27
C ASN A 563 -26.11 6.58 -58.03
N LEU A 564 -25.59 5.42 -57.54
CA LEU A 564 -26.06 4.81 -56.27
C LEU A 564 -25.96 5.76 -55.09
N VAL A 565 -24.82 6.44 -54.94
CA VAL A 565 -24.58 7.42 -53.92
C VAL A 565 -24.21 8.73 -54.60
N ARG A 566 -25.05 9.75 -54.39
CA ARG A 566 -24.82 11.11 -54.88
C ARG A 566 -24.24 11.95 -53.75
N VAL A 567 -23.13 12.64 -53.97
CA VAL A 567 -22.48 13.49 -53.00
C VAL A 567 -22.39 14.92 -53.53
N LEU A 568 -23.21 15.83 -52.96
CA LEU A 568 -23.19 17.25 -53.30
C LEU A 568 -22.43 18.06 -52.23
N VAL A 569 -21.51 18.88 -52.68
CA VAL A 569 -20.57 19.63 -51.81
C VAL A 569 -20.66 21.12 -52.13
N SER A 570 -20.72 21.96 -51.11
CA SER A 570 -20.69 23.41 -51.30
C SER A 570 -19.32 23.96 -51.64
N SER A 571 -19.26 25.14 -52.30
CA SER A 571 -18.03 25.91 -52.50
C SER A 571 -17.28 26.13 -51.21
N ALA A 572 -17.98 26.48 -50.10
CA ALA A 572 -17.40 26.73 -48.78
C ALA A 572 -16.65 25.49 -48.23
N THR A 573 -17.10 24.28 -48.53
CA THR A 573 -16.34 23.05 -48.17
C THR A 573 -15.15 22.82 -49.12
N ARG A 574 -15.36 23.06 -50.43
CA ARG A 574 -14.31 22.89 -51.41
C ARG A 574 -13.15 23.86 -51.20
N GLU A 575 -13.42 25.09 -50.82
CA GLU A 575 -12.40 26.15 -50.53
C GLU A 575 -11.54 25.81 -49.29
N ASN A 576 -12.01 24.93 -48.38
CA ASN A 576 -11.23 24.41 -47.26
C ASN A 576 -10.28 23.28 -47.66
N LEU A 577 -10.27 22.82 -48.91
CA LEU A 577 -9.33 21.83 -49.40
C LEU A 577 -8.04 22.55 -49.92
N ASN A 578 -6.88 21.95 -49.69
CA ASN A 578 -5.63 22.46 -50.23
C ASN A 578 -5.53 22.16 -51.73
N ASP A 579 -4.86 23.00 -52.52
CA ASP A 579 -4.64 22.83 -53.97
C ASP A 579 -3.97 21.48 -54.37
N HIS A 580 -3.34 20.80 -53.39
CA HIS A 580 -2.75 19.45 -53.60
C HIS A 580 -3.73 18.28 -53.49
N ASP A 581 -5.00 18.51 -53.14
CA ASP A 581 -6.04 17.48 -53.09
C ASP A 581 -6.70 17.31 -54.50
N THR A 582 -5.92 17.32 -55.58
CA THR A 582 -6.35 17.07 -56.97
C THR A 582 -6.93 15.67 -57.22
N LYS A 583 -7.15 14.95 -56.15
CA LYS A 583 -7.57 13.53 -56.16
C LYS A 583 -9.04 13.31 -56.49
N TYR A 584 -9.85 14.36 -56.44
CA TYR A 584 -11.30 14.28 -56.60
C TYR A 584 -11.74 14.80 -57.96
N LEU A 585 -12.66 14.11 -58.60
CA LEU A 585 -13.35 14.56 -59.81
C LEU A 585 -14.61 15.35 -59.44
N TRP A 586 -14.73 16.55 -59.96
CA TRP A 586 -15.82 17.46 -59.65
C TRP A 586 -16.68 17.72 -60.88
N GLU A 587 -18.01 17.62 -60.74
CA GLU A 587 -19.00 18.10 -61.72
C GLU A 587 -19.65 19.36 -61.17
N ASP A 588 -19.72 20.40 -61.94
CA ASP A 588 -20.40 21.65 -61.56
C ASP A 588 -21.95 21.48 -61.69
N TRP A 589 -22.63 21.69 -60.55
CA TRP A 589 -24.10 21.61 -60.50
C TRP A 589 -24.76 22.98 -60.50
N GLY A 590 -24.01 24.06 -60.66
CA GLY A 590 -24.48 25.43 -60.66
C GLY A 590 -24.75 26.01 -59.26
N SER A 591 -25.73 26.87 -59.16
CA SER A 591 -25.98 27.63 -57.92
C SER A 591 -27.34 27.32 -57.32
N LEU A 592 -27.32 26.99 -55.99
CA LEU A 592 -28.49 26.76 -55.17
C LEU A 592 -28.88 28.05 -54.44
N LYS A 593 -30.16 28.49 -54.58
CA LYS A 593 -30.72 29.55 -53.74
C LYS A 593 -31.23 28.97 -52.43
N VAL A 594 -30.56 29.26 -51.34
CA VAL A 594 -30.96 28.82 -50.01
C VAL A 594 -31.96 29.81 -49.41
N LYS A 595 -33.16 29.35 -49.00
CA LYS A 595 -34.20 30.22 -48.40
C LYS A 595 -33.62 30.86 -47.10
N GLY A 596 -33.64 32.19 -47.04
CA GLY A 596 -33.10 32.97 -45.92
C GLY A 596 -31.66 33.47 -46.11
N ARG A 597 -31.00 33.13 -47.23
CA ARG A 597 -29.73 33.73 -47.64
C ARG A 597 -29.88 34.63 -48.86
N SER A 598 -29.17 35.73 -48.87
CA SER A 598 -29.06 36.63 -50.03
C SER A 598 -28.09 36.07 -51.09
N GLU A 599 -27.09 35.32 -50.68
CA GLU A 599 -26.07 34.76 -51.58
C GLU A 599 -26.45 33.33 -52.04
N LYS A 600 -26.13 33.06 -53.32
CA LYS A 600 -26.30 31.75 -53.92
C LYS A 600 -25.15 30.84 -53.54
N LEU A 601 -25.42 29.62 -53.17
CA LEU A 601 -24.40 28.61 -52.81
C LEU A 601 -23.99 27.86 -54.09
N LEU A 602 -22.71 27.89 -54.48
CA LEU A 602 -22.21 27.07 -55.59
C LEU A 602 -22.09 25.61 -55.12
N VAL A 603 -22.53 24.70 -56.00
CA VAL A 603 -22.66 23.27 -55.71
C VAL A 603 -21.85 22.45 -56.67
N TYR A 604 -21.15 21.50 -56.14
CA TYR A 604 -20.33 20.56 -56.91
C TYR A 604 -20.71 19.13 -56.53
N GLU A 605 -20.72 18.20 -57.49
CA GLU A 605 -20.86 16.76 -57.22
C GLU A 605 -19.47 16.13 -57.20
N LEU A 606 -19.20 15.38 -56.11
CA LEU A 606 -18.06 14.49 -56.01
C LEU A 606 -18.33 13.21 -56.79
N LYS A 607 -17.58 13.01 -57.87
CA LYS A 607 -17.70 11.79 -58.70
C LYS A 607 -16.78 10.68 -58.21
N ASP A 608 -17.25 9.45 -58.36
CA ASP A 608 -16.38 8.29 -58.15
C ASP A 608 -15.17 8.34 -59.10
N LYS A 609 -13.99 8.01 -58.58
CA LYS A 609 -12.90 7.59 -59.45
C LYS A 609 -13.29 6.28 -60.11
N GLU A 610 -13.32 6.23 -61.42
CA GLU A 610 -13.28 4.95 -62.11
C GLU A 610 -12.02 4.20 -61.69
N PRO A 611 -12.07 2.89 -61.43
CA PRO A 611 -10.85 2.13 -61.13
C PRO A 611 -9.91 2.29 -62.33
N GLU A 612 -8.71 2.85 -62.10
CA GLU A 612 -7.63 2.80 -63.08
C GLU A 612 -7.43 1.33 -63.47
N ASP A 613 -7.57 1.01 -64.77
CA ASP A 613 -7.42 -0.30 -65.32
C ASP A 613 -5.99 -0.83 -65.01
N GLU A 614 -5.87 -1.67 -63.99
CA GLU A 614 -4.58 -2.30 -63.59
C GLU A 614 -4.01 -3.23 -64.67
N THR A 615 -4.68 -3.34 -65.82
CA THR A 615 -4.25 -4.17 -66.96
C THR A 615 -3.18 -3.53 -67.84
N ALA A 616 -2.89 -2.22 -67.69
CA ALA A 616 -1.87 -1.53 -68.52
C ALA A 616 -0.43 -1.58 -67.94
N SER A 617 -0.22 -2.01 -66.69
CA SER A 617 1.12 -2.02 -66.07
C SER A 617 1.82 -3.39 -66.01
N ARG A 618 1.25 -4.44 -66.61
CA ARG A 618 1.87 -5.79 -66.68
C ARG A 618 2.51 -6.18 -68.00
N LYS A 619 2.80 -5.21 -68.90
CA LYS A 619 3.48 -5.49 -70.17
C LYS A 619 4.73 -4.66 -70.38
N THR A 620 5.66 -4.66 -69.47
CA THR A 620 7.05 -4.25 -69.74
C THR A 620 7.98 -4.65 -68.58
N VAL A 621 8.12 -5.95 -68.36
CA VAL A 621 9.35 -6.54 -67.79
C VAL A 621 9.44 -7.97 -68.36
N ASP A 622 9.90 -8.06 -69.61
CA ASP A 622 10.57 -9.21 -70.17
C ASP A 622 11.37 -8.70 -71.40
N LEU A 623 12.62 -8.32 -71.10
CA LEU A 623 13.77 -8.45 -72.01
C LEU A 623 15.03 -8.07 -71.22
#